data_0aa2b1f93ed8472bc2a7bc9d38b74633
#
_entry.id   0aa2b1f93ed8472bc2a7bc9d38b74633
#
_cell.length_a   1.000
_cell.length_b   1.000
_cell.length_c   1.000
_cell.angle_alpha   90.00
_cell.angle_beta   90.00
_cell.angle_gamma   90.00
#
_symmetry.space_group_name_H-M   'P 1'
#
loop_
_entity.id
_entity.type
_entity.pdbx_description
1 polymer ?
#
loop_
_entity_poly.entity_id
_entity_poly.type
_entity_poly.pdbx_seq_one_letter_code
_entity_poly.pdbx_strand_id
1 'polypeptide(L)'
;EEAINENTVAIQVVHTMGRMAEMDVICEIAERHGLIIIEDACEAHGAKYKDRYVGHWGHMSVYSFYVAHLVCCGEGGMISTNDSNVANTVMSTRSHGRPFDSLYFDHQRTGLNSKMNDLEASIGLEAIDVFWDTFWTRHKTMKTIRKSCEGLEDVAWFSEEDAGNINCP
;
A
#
# COMPACT_ATOMS: atom_id res chain seq x y z
N GLU A 1 -5.44 20.52 1.95
CA GLU A 1 -5.81 21.24 0.72
C GLU A 1 -4.98 22.53 0.54
N GLU A 2 -4.64 23.22 1.61
CA GLU A 2 -3.85 24.47 1.58
C GLU A 2 -2.48 24.34 0.87
N ALA A 3 -1.89 23.17 0.81
CA ALA A 3 -0.61 22.93 0.14
C ALA A 3 -0.72 22.75 -1.39
N ILE A 4 -1.95 22.61 -1.92
CA ILE A 4 -2.16 22.40 -3.35
C ILE A 4 -1.92 23.71 -4.11
N ASN A 5 -1.13 23.64 -5.18
CA ASN A 5 -0.83 24.76 -6.07
C ASN A 5 -0.73 24.28 -7.52
N GLU A 6 -0.42 25.17 -8.46
CA GLU A 6 -0.33 24.89 -9.90
C GLU A 6 0.69 23.83 -10.31
N ASN A 7 1.65 23.52 -9.43
CA ASN A 7 2.67 22.49 -9.68
C ASN A 7 2.30 21.14 -9.04
N THR A 8 1.20 21.07 -8.30
CA THR A 8 0.75 19.83 -7.66
C THR A 8 0.09 18.93 -8.70
N VAL A 9 0.60 17.71 -8.86
CA VAL A 9 0.08 16.73 -9.83
C VAL A 9 -0.48 15.47 -9.19
N ALA A 10 -0.13 15.20 -7.93
CA ALA A 10 -0.57 14.00 -7.23
C ALA A 10 -0.63 14.22 -5.72
N ILE A 11 -1.44 13.39 -5.06
CA ILE A 11 -1.47 13.22 -3.61
C ILE A 11 -0.95 11.82 -3.31
N GLN A 12 0.15 11.71 -2.57
CA GLN A 12 0.61 10.43 -2.03
C GLN A 12 0.09 10.30 -0.61
N VAL A 13 -0.69 9.25 -0.37
CA VAL A 13 -1.31 8.96 0.92
C VAL A 13 -0.60 7.79 1.55
N VAL A 14 -0.05 7.98 2.75
CA VAL A 14 0.56 6.90 3.52
C VAL A 14 -0.44 6.39 4.56
N HIS A 15 -0.73 5.10 4.52
CA HIS A 15 -1.59 4.42 5.50
C HIS A 15 -0.76 3.96 6.69
N THR A 16 -0.34 4.93 7.49
CA THR A 16 0.65 4.77 8.56
C THR A 16 0.18 3.78 9.63
N MET A 17 1.05 2.87 10.02
CA MET A 17 0.81 1.84 11.04
C MET A 17 -0.44 0.99 10.75
N GLY A 18 -0.70 0.76 9.47
CA GLY A 18 -1.83 -0.06 9.03
C GLY A 18 -3.20 0.60 9.13
N ARG A 19 -3.27 1.86 9.56
CA ARG A 19 -4.51 2.62 9.59
C ARG A 19 -4.72 3.36 8.28
N MET A 20 -5.85 3.11 7.65
CA MET A 20 -6.20 3.82 6.42
C MET A 20 -6.56 5.28 6.72
N ALA A 21 -6.13 6.17 5.84
CA ALA A 21 -6.55 7.57 5.82
C ALA A 21 -8.04 7.70 5.43
N GLU A 22 -8.63 8.85 5.65
CA GLU A 22 -10.00 9.18 5.24
C GLU A 22 -10.07 9.36 3.72
N MET A 23 -10.11 8.23 3.02
CA MET A 23 -9.94 8.17 1.57
C MET A 23 -11.06 8.83 0.78
N ASP A 24 -12.29 8.85 1.28
CA ASP A 24 -13.39 9.57 0.64
C ASP A 24 -13.12 11.08 0.56
N VAL A 25 -12.66 11.70 1.67
CA VAL A 25 -12.29 13.12 1.69
C VAL A 25 -11.12 13.40 0.75
N ILE A 26 -10.10 12.53 0.75
CA ILE A 26 -8.93 12.67 -0.12
C ILE A 26 -9.32 12.52 -1.59
N CYS A 27 -10.21 11.58 -1.92
CA CYS A 27 -10.73 11.40 -3.28
C CYS A 27 -11.51 12.64 -3.76
N GLU A 28 -12.36 13.23 -2.92
CA GLU A 28 -13.08 14.46 -3.23
C GLU A 28 -12.13 15.63 -3.50
N ILE A 29 -11.09 15.78 -2.70
CA ILE A 29 -10.06 16.82 -2.91
C ILE A 29 -9.33 16.57 -4.24
N ALA A 30 -8.89 15.35 -4.48
CA ALA A 30 -8.16 15.00 -5.70
C ALA A 30 -9.02 15.24 -6.96
N GLU A 31 -10.29 14.86 -6.93
CA GLU A 31 -11.23 15.09 -8.05
C GLU A 31 -11.41 16.58 -8.33
N ARG A 32 -11.63 17.43 -7.30
CA ARG A 32 -11.79 18.88 -7.46
C ARG A 32 -10.57 19.55 -8.09
N HIS A 33 -9.39 19.04 -7.83
CA HIS A 33 -8.12 19.62 -8.31
C HIS A 33 -7.49 18.85 -9.49
N GLY A 34 -8.13 17.79 -9.97
CA GLY A 34 -7.62 16.97 -11.08
C GLY A 34 -6.31 16.24 -10.75
N LEU A 35 -6.14 15.80 -9.48
CA LEU A 35 -4.91 15.20 -8.99
C LEU A 35 -4.96 13.66 -9.04
N ILE A 36 -3.81 13.05 -9.24
CA ILE A 36 -3.62 11.61 -9.14
C ILE A 36 -3.48 11.24 -7.66
N ILE A 37 -4.07 10.11 -7.26
CA ILE A 37 -3.88 9.53 -5.92
C ILE A 37 -2.98 8.32 -6.01
N ILE A 38 -1.94 8.30 -5.18
CA ILE A 38 -1.04 7.17 -4.98
C ILE A 38 -1.20 6.72 -3.53
N GLU A 39 -1.64 5.47 -3.32
CA GLU A 39 -1.73 4.90 -1.99
C GLU A 39 -0.40 4.22 -1.62
N ASP A 40 0.24 4.65 -0.55
CA ASP A 40 1.31 3.90 0.08
C ASP A 40 0.69 2.96 1.12
N ALA A 41 0.54 1.71 0.70
CA ALA A 41 -0.10 0.63 1.44
C ALA A 41 0.92 -0.32 2.11
N CYS A 42 2.18 0.10 2.21
CA CYS A 42 3.27 -0.76 2.70
C CYS A 42 2.99 -1.32 4.09
N GLU A 43 2.38 -0.55 4.96
CA GLU A 43 2.02 -0.95 6.33
C GLU A 43 0.57 -1.44 6.46
N ALA A 44 -0.24 -1.42 5.40
CA ALA A 44 -1.69 -1.59 5.47
C ALA A 44 -2.24 -2.78 4.68
N HIS A 45 -1.45 -3.84 4.54
CA HIS A 45 -1.87 -5.06 3.84
C HIS A 45 -3.17 -5.62 4.43
N GLY A 46 -4.23 -5.72 3.62
CA GLY A 46 -5.52 -6.24 4.04
C GLY A 46 -6.40 -5.26 4.83
N ALA A 47 -5.95 -4.04 5.09
CA ALA A 47 -6.76 -3.01 5.75
C ALA A 47 -7.96 -2.60 4.88
N LYS A 48 -9.03 -2.16 5.54
CA LYS A 48 -10.25 -1.66 4.91
C LYS A 48 -10.65 -0.31 5.49
N TYR A 49 -11.17 0.54 4.61
CA TYR A 49 -11.87 1.76 4.95
C TYR A 49 -13.24 1.75 4.26
N LYS A 50 -14.34 1.90 5.03
CA LYS A 50 -15.72 1.84 4.52
C LYS A 50 -15.95 0.64 3.57
N ASP A 51 -15.57 -0.57 4.03
CA ASP A 51 -15.70 -1.84 3.32
C ASP A 51 -14.88 -2.00 2.02
N ARG A 52 -14.06 -1.03 1.65
CA ARG A 52 -13.14 -1.14 0.51
C ARG A 52 -11.71 -1.37 1.01
N TYR A 53 -11.05 -2.35 0.42
CA TYR A 53 -9.65 -2.63 0.73
C TYR A 53 -8.72 -1.48 0.31
N VAL A 54 -7.60 -1.37 1.02
CA VAL A 54 -6.46 -0.57 0.60
C VAL A 54 -6.06 -0.94 -0.84
N GLY A 55 -5.65 0.05 -1.62
CA GLY A 55 -5.32 -0.13 -3.03
C GLY A 55 -6.52 -0.08 -3.98
N HIS A 56 -7.73 0.16 -3.48
CA HIS A 56 -8.93 0.32 -4.30
C HIS A 56 -9.45 1.76 -4.37
N TRP A 57 -8.75 2.69 -3.75
CA TRP A 57 -9.16 4.09 -3.67
C TRP A 57 -8.39 4.98 -4.64
N GLY A 58 -7.09 4.76 -4.77
CA GLY A 58 -6.21 5.55 -5.62
C GLY A 58 -6.11 5.04 -7.06
N HIS A 59 -5.36 5.76 -7.88
CA HIS A 59 -5.04 5.40 -9.26
C HIS A 59 -4.01 4.27 -9.31
N MET A 60 -3.15 4.22 -8.30
CA MET A 60 -2.21 3.12 -8.05
C MET A 60 -1.93 3.00 -6.56
N SER A 61 -1.45 1.84 -6.16
CA SER A 61 -0.99 1.60 -4.80
C SER A 61 0.32 0.84 -4.78
N VAL A 62 1.12 1.10 -3.74
CA VAL A 62 2.44 0.50 -3.52
C VAL A 62 2.38 -0.37 -2.29
N TYR A 63 2.95 -1.56 -2.36
CA TYR A 63 3.08 -2.52 -1.26
C TYR A 63 4.53 -2.89 -1.08
N SER A 64 4.98 -2.99 0.16
CA SER A 64 6.31 -3.46 0.50
C SER A 64 6.25 -4.90 1.02
N PHE A 65 7.24 -5.69 0.65
CA PHE A 65 7.45 -7.05 1.15
C PHE A 65 8.68 -7.15 2.05
N TYR A 66 9.05 -6.02 2.63
CA TYR A 66 10.09 -5.94 3.64
C TYR A 66 9.72 -6.77 4.89
N VAL A 67 10.71 -7.17 5.65
CA VAL A 67 10.57 -8.10 6.79
C VAL A 67 9.60 -7.66 7.89
N ALA A 68 9.33 -6.35 8.03
CA ALA A 68 8.39 -5.84 9.03
C ALA A 68 6.90 -5.99 8.63
N HIS A 69 6.62 -6.24 7.35
CA HIS A 69 5.26 -6.28 6.83
C HIS A 69 4.60 -7.66 6.94
N LEU A 70 3.30 -7.74 6.65
CA LEU A 70 2.54 -9.00 6.74
C LEU A 70 2.95 -10.01 5.66
N VAL A 71 3.10 -9.55 4.42
CA VAL A 71 3.71 -10.35 3.36
C VAL A 71 5.19 -10.02 3.34
N CYS A 72 6.02 -10.97 3.71
CA CYS A 72 7.46 -10.80 3.78
C CYS A 72 8.15 -11.71 2.77
N CYS A 73 8.99 -11.11 1.92
CA CYS A 73 9.87 -11.84 0.99
C CYS A 73 11.37 -11.64 1.34
N GLY A 74 11.65 -11.02 2.50
CA GLY A 74 12.98 -10.49 2.83
C GLY A 74 13.12 -9.06 2.32
N GLU A 75 13.12 -8.88 1.02
CA GLU A 75 12.99 -7.62 0.31
C GLU A 75 12.02 -7.79 -0.85
N GLY A 76 11.45 -6.70 -1.34
CA GLY A 76 10.54 -6.72 -2.47
C GLY A 76 9.39 -5.72 -2.35
N GLY A 77 8.55 -5.69 -3.37
CA GLY A 77 7.37 -4.84 -3.40
C GLY A 77 6.51 -5.09 -4.63
N MET A 78 5.34 -4.51 -4.59
CA MET A 78 4.36 -4.61 -5.67
C MET A 78 3.71 -3.24 -5.90
N ILE A 79 3.39 -2.96 -7.15
CA ILE A 79 2.49 -1.85 -7.51
C ILE A 79 1.24 -2.46 -8.11
N SER A 80 0.07 -2.03 -7.66
CA SER A 80 -1.21 -2.38 -8.26
C SER A 80 -1.89 -1.16 -8.89
N THR A 81 -2.56 -1.37 -10.01
CA THR A 81 -3.33 -0.34 -10.71
C THR A 81 -4.34 -0.99 -11.64
N ASN A 82 -5.44 -0.29 -11.92
CA ASN A 82 -6.42 -0.67 -12.94
C ASN A 82 -6.17 0.03 -14.30
N ASP A 83 -5.19 0.94 -14.38
CA ASP A 83 -4.82 1.61 -15.62
C ASP A 83 -3.72 0.83 -16.34
N SER A 84 -4.04 0.33 -17.53
CA SER A 84 -3.11 -0.44 -18.36
C SER A 84 -1.87 0.36 -18.81
N ASN A 85 -1.98 1.67 -18.99
CA ASN A 85 -0.85 2.51 -19.35
C ASN A 85 0.13 2.66 -18.18
N VAL A 86 -0.42 2.83 -16.96
CA VAL A 86 0.38 2.83 -15.72
C VAL A 86 1.05 1.48 -15.55
N ALA A 87 0.31 0.37 -15.69
CA ALA A 87 0.86 -0.98 -15.58
C ALA A 87 2.01 -1.22 -16.57
N ASN A 88 1.83 -0.87 -17.85
CA ASN A 88 2.86 -0.99 -18.88
C ASN A 88 4.10 -0.13 -18.56
N THR A 89 3.88 1.08 -18.05
CA THR A 89 4.97 1.98 -17.66
C THR A 89 5.76 1.40 -16.48
N VAL A 90 5.08 0.89 -15.46
CA VAL A 90 5.71 0.25 -14.30
C VAL A 90 6.50 -0.99 -14.72
N MET A 91 5.92 -1.87 -15.52
CA MET A 91 6.60 -3.07 -16.02
C MET A 91 7.86 -2.73 -16.83
N SER A 92 7.76 -1.71 -17.68
CA SER A 92 8.91 -1.21 -18.45
C SER A 92 9.99 -0.64 -17.53
N THR A 93 9.63 0.26 -16.63
CA THR A 93 10.57 0.92 -15.70
C THR A 93 11.27 -0.10 -14.79
N ARG A 94 10.54 -1.11 -14.29
CA ARG A 94 11.08 -2.22 -13.49
C ARG A 94 12.14 -3.03 -14.25
N SER A 95 12.05 -3.08 -15.59
CA SER A 95 12.90 -3.90 -16.47
C SER A 95 13.70 -3.05 -17.44
N HIS A 96 14.53 -2.15 -16.91
CA HIS A 96 15.49 -1.34 -17.67
C HIS A 96 14.87 -0.35 -18.68
N GLY A 97 13.57 -0.05 -18.58
CA GLY A 97 12.88 0.84 -19.53
C GLY A 97 12.54 0.20 -20.87
N ARG A 98 12.59 -1.14 -20.98
CA ARG A 98 12.22 -1.89 -22.19
C ARG A 98 10.71 -2.10 -22.27
N PRO A 99 10.11 -2.23 -23.46
CA PRO A 99 8.74 -2.72 -23.60
C PRO A 99 8.61 -4.11 -22.99
N PHE A 100 7.44 -4.40 -22.42
CA PHE A 100 7.21 -5.68 -21.72
C PHE A 100 7.37 -6.91 -22.63
N ASP A 101 6.96 -6.79 -23.87
CA ASP A 101 6.92 -7.86 -24.89
C ASP A 101 8.12 -7.85 -25.85
N SER A 102 9.08 -6.94 -25.68
CA SER A 102 10.24 -6.85 -26.56
C SER A 102 11.33 -7.85 -26.17
N LEU A 103 11.75 -8.63 -27.14
CA LEU A 103 12.94 -9.49 -27.05
C LEU A 103 14.24 -8.73 -27.25
N TYR A 104 14.17 -7.49 -27.77
CA TYR A 104 15.32 -6.66 -28.07
C TYR A 104 15.67 -5.71 -26.92
N PHE A 105 16.94 -5.30 -26.85
CA PHE A 105 17.42 -4.28 -25.92
C PHE A 105 17.07 -2.87 -26.43
N ASP A 106 15.76 -2.64 -26.65
CA ASP A 106 15.23 -1.34 -27.01
C ASP A 106 14.75 -0.61 -25.75
N HIS A 107 15.49 0.41 -25.32
CA HIS A 107 15.21 1.17 -24.11
C HIS A 107 14.38 2.41 -24.48
N GLN A 108 13.10 2.35 -24.24
CA GLN A 108 12.17 3.45 -24.56
C GLN A 108 12.12 4.53 -23.48
N ARG A 109 12.63 4.24 -22.27
CA ARG A 109 12.69 5.16 -21.14
C ARG A 109 13.80 4.77 -20.17
N THR A 110 14.14 5.67 -19.25
CA THR A 110 14.98 5.33 -18.12
C THR A 110 14.28 4.31 -17.24
N GLY A 111 14.97 3.25 -16.86
CA GLY A 111 14.44 2.20 -16.00
C GLY A 111 15.48 1.63 -15.07
N LEU A 112 15.01 0.77 -14.16
CA LEU A 112 15.81 0.11 -13.13
C LEU A 112 15.83 -1.40 -13.36
N ASN A 113 16.71 -2.10 -12.68
CA ASN A 113 16.62 -3.55 -12.51
C ASN A 113 15.96 -3.83 -11.16
N SER A 114 14.63 -3.88 -11.14
CA SER A 114 13.83 -4.05 -9.92
C SER A 114 12.89 -5.25 -10.05
N LYS A 115 13.38 -6.31 -10.70
CA LYS A 115 12.64 -7.58 -10.78
C LYS A 115 12.89 -8.39 -9.51
N MET A 116 11.80 -8.87 -8.89
CA MET A 116 11.88 -9.88 -7.84
C MET A 116 12.52 -11.17 -8.40
N ASN A 117 13.37 -11.80 -7.64
CA ASN A 117 13.95 -13.09 -7.99
C ASN A 117 13.12 -14.25 -7.42
N ASP A 118 13.36 -15.47 -7.94
CA ASP A 118 12.58 -16.66 -7.59
C ASP A 118 12.72 -17.08 -6.12
N LEU A 119 13.83 -16.74 -5.45
CA LEU A 119 14.03 -17.04 -4.02
C LEU A 119 13.13 -16.13 -3.17
N GLU A 120 13.12 -14.85 -3.43
CA GLU A 120 12.21 -13.89 -2.79
C GLU A 120 10.75 -14.26 -3.06
N ALA A 121 10.41 -14.58 -4.31
CA ALA A 121 9.07 -14.99 -4.68
C ALA A 121 8.61 -16.27 -3.96
N SER A 122 9.49 -17.25 -3.78
CA SER A 122 9.16 -18.49 -3.07
C SER A 122 8.86 -18.28 -1.59
N ILE A 123 9.60 -17.37 -0.92
CA ILE A 123 9.32 -16.97 0.46
C ILE A 123 7.97 -16.24 0.53
N GLY A 124 7.70 -15.37 -0.44
CA GLY A 124 6.45 -14.62 -0.50
C GLY A 124 5.21 -15.51 -0.68
N LEU A 125 5.31 -16.59 -1.43
CA LEU A 125 4.20 -17.55 -1.59
C LEU A 125 3.77 -18.16 -0.26
N GLU A 126 4.72 -18.58 0.57
CA GLU A 126 4.43 -19.08 1.92
C GLU A 126 3.79 -18.00 2.81
N ALA A 127 4.29 -16.76 2.74
CA ALA A 127 3.72 -15.64 3.48
C ALA A 127 2.26 -15.34 3.06
N ILE A 128 1.90 -15.54 1.80
CA ILE A 128 0.54 -15.36 1.30
C ILE A 128 -0.38 -16.48 1.83
N ASP A 129 0.08 -17.71 1.88
CA ASP A 129 -0.71 -18.86 2.35
C ASP A 129 -1.14 -18.70 3.81
N VAL A 130 -0.30 -18.09 4.65
CA VAL A 130 -0.60 -17.84 6.07
C VAL A 130 -1.06 -16.41 6.36
N PHE A 131 -1.32 -15.61 5.33
CA PHE A 131 -1.61 -14.18 5.45
C PHE A 131 -2.75 -13.86 6.45
N TRP A 132 -3.92 -14.47 6.27
CA TRP A 132 -5.08 -14.16 7.11
C TRP A 132 -4.92 -14.65 8.54
N ASP A 133 -4.24 -15.76 8.76
CA ASP A 133 -3.95 -16.27 10.11
C ASP A 133 -3.02 -15.31 10.85
N THR A 134 -1.99 -14.81 10.17
CA THR A 134 -1.07 -13.81 10.71
C THR A 134 -1.78 -12.48 10.98
N PHE A 135 -2.59 -12.01 10.03
CA PHE A 135 -3.37 -10.77 10.14
C PHE A 135 -4.26 -10.79 11.39
N TRP A 136 -5.09 -11.83 11.53
CA TRP A 136 -6.01 -11.91 12.66
C TRP A 136 -5.32 -12.16 14.00
N THR A 137 -4.18 -12.85 13.98
CA THR A 137 -3.35 -13.03 15.19
C THR A 137 -2.80 -11.70 15.68
N ARG A 138 -2.20 -10.90 14.79
CA ARG A 138 -1.72 -9.54 15.12
C ARG A 138 -2.85 -8.64 15.59
N HIS A 139 -3.99 -8.64 14.89
CA HIS A 139 -5.17 -7.87 15.27
C HIS A 139 -5.67 -8.22 16.69
N LYS A 140 -5.73 -9.50 17.02
CA LYS A 140 -6.09 -9.96 18.38
C LYS A 140 -5.05 -9.51 19.42
N THR A 141 -3.77 -9.60 19.10
CA THR A 141 -2.67 -9.16 19.96
C THR A 141 -2.78 -7.66 20.26
N MET A 142 -2.99 -6.84 19.22
CA MET A 142 -3.19 -5.39 19.37
C MET A 142 -4.37 -5.08 20.29
N LYS A 143 -5.51 -5.74 20.10
CA LYS A 143 -6.69 -5.57 21.00
C LYS A 143 -6.36 -5.94 22.45
N THR A 144 -5.57 -6.98 22.66
CA THR A 144 -5.15 -7.40 24.00
C THR A 144 -4.26 -6.36 24.65
N ILE A 145 -3.27 -5.83 23.92
CA ILE A 145 -2.38 -4.76 24.39
C ILE A 145 -3.19 -3.52 24.74
N ARG A 146 -4.08 -3.09 23.84
CA ARG A 146 -4.96 -1.94 24.05
C ARG A 146 -5.76 -2.09 25.34
N LYS A 147 -6.41 -3.24 25.53
CA LYS A 147 -7.17 -3.52 26.76
C LYS A 147 -6.30 -3.47 28.03
N SER A 148 -5.05 -3.92 27.94
CA SER A 148 -4.12 -3.87 29.07
C SER A 148 -3.65 -2.46 29.41
N CYS A 149 -3.77 -1.52 28.48
CA CYS A 149 -3.41 -0.11 28.65
C CYS A 149 -4.62 0.79 28.97
N GLU A 150 -5.83 0.22 29.07
CA GLU A 150 -7.02 0.99 29.46
C GLU A 150 -6.83 1.61 30.85
N GLY A 151 -7.10 2.90 30.96
CA GLY A 151 -6.96 3.64 32.22
C GLY A 151 -5.57 4.19 32.50
N LEU A 152 -4.60 4.00 31.62
CA LEU A 152 -3.30 4.68 31.71
C LEU A 152 -3.43 6.10 31.15
N GLU A 153 -3.15 7.11 31.98
CA GLU A 153 -3.35 8.53 31.62
C GLU A 153 -2.42 9.00 30.50
N ASP A 154 -1.23 8.40 30.37
CA ASP A 154 -0.20 8.78 29.41
C ASP A 154 -0.29 8.00 28.08
N VAL A 155 -1.33 7.19 27.89
CA VAL A 155 -1.51 6.37 26.67
C VAL A 155 -2.72 6.85 25.89
N ALA A 156 -2.47 7.40 24.70
CA ALA A 156 -3.52 7.75 23.76
C ALA A 156 -3.67 6.67 22.68
N TRP A 157 -4.88 6.24 22.43
CA TRP A 157 -5.24 5.31 21.36
C TRP A 157 -6.10 6.02 20.32
N PHE A 158 -6.01 5.55 19.09
CA PHE A 158 -6.98 5.96 18.06
C PHE A 158 -8.38 5.55 18.49
N SER A 159 -9.38 6.43 18.30
CA SER A 159 -10.76 6.14 18.69
C SER A 159 -11.34 4.94 17.91
N GLU A 160 -12.24 4.19 18.55
CA GLU A 160 -13.00 3.12 17.88
C GLU A 160 -14.11 3.67 16.96
N GLU A 161 -14.31 4.99 16.94
CA GLU A 161 -15.23 5.66 16.02
C GLU A 161 -14.77 5.60 14.57
N ASP A 162 -13.56 5.16 14.33
CA ASP A 162 -13.15 4.58 13.04
C ASP A 162 -13.87 3.22 12.81
N ALA A 163 -14.99 2.98 13.50
CA ALA A 163 -15.83 1.80 13.44
C ALA A 163 -16.30 1.55 12.00
N GLY A 164 -15.92 0.45 11.44
CA GLY A 164 -16.08 0.12 10.00
C GLY A 164 -14.75 -0.01 9.29
N ASN A 165 -13.67 0.44 9.92
CA ASN A 165 -12.33 0.29 9.38
C ASN A 165 -11.65 -0.94 10.00
N ILE A 166 -11.12 -1.79 9.15
CA ILE A 166 -10.25 -2.89 9.57
C ILE A 166 -8.82 -2.41 9.34
N ASN A 167 -8.15 -2.07 10.42
CA ASN A 167 -6.75 -1.65 10.35
C ASN A 167 -5.85 -2.88 10.30
N CYS A 168 -4.77 -2.80 9.53
CA CYS A 168 -3.70 -3.77 9.54
C CYS A 168 -2.90 -3.58 10.84
N PRO A 169 -2.70 -4.61 11.65
CA PRO A 169 -1.89 -4.54 12.87
C PRO A 169 -0.40 -4.70 12.59
#